data_47754558dddf143c83d76ab3b6a763ff
#
_entry.id   47754558dddf143c83d76ab3b6a763ff
#
_cell.length_a   1.000
_cell.length_b   1.000
_cell.length_c   1.000
_cell.angle_alpha   90.00
_cell.angle_beta   90.00
_cell.angle_gamma   90.00
#
_symmetry.space_group_name_H-M   'P 1'
#
loop_
_entity.id
_entity.type
_entity.pdbx_description
1 polymer ?
#
loop_
_entity_poly.entity_id
_entity_poly.type
_entity_poly.pdbx_seq_one_letter_code
_entity_poly.pdbx_strand_id
1 'polypeptide(L)'
;MTVGHTPEKRRQQRLFKKANVDEYHHPDEKIEQLERLRPLIEYGKCEVLEVFAGQGNLTEWYEANTKRVTPMSRQTTGDSFHEIYRIRADRKKFDIIDIDSYGYPSRFFPVVFEMMKDRAMLVITFPVVGVACLNGITEQHFINFYRSARPTIGDVTGILTDMGLREWIQVSLHEVRKIKRIYRMVFLCRKEKATEFCNVKNQ
;
A
#
# COMPACT_ATOMS: atom_id res chain seq x y z
N MET A 1 31.46 29.89 -8.69
CA MET A 1 30.07 30.35 -8.68
C MET A 1 29.24 29.40 -7.82
N THR A 2 28.89 29.82 -6.59
CA THR A 2 28.05 29.01 -5.69
C THR A 2 26.60 29.23 -6.05
N VAL A 3 25.94 28.17 -6.56
CA VAL A 3 24.50 28.18 -6.87
C VAL A 3 23.75 28.33 -5.55
N GLY A 4 23.28 29.56 -5.29
CA GLY A 4 22.46 29.85 -4.10
C GLY A 4 21.13 29.11 -4.17
N HIS A 5 20.93 28.13 -3.31
CA HIS A 5 19.63 27.46 -3.18
C HIS A 5 18.63 28.41 -2.52
N THR A 6 17.46 28.59 -3.14
CA THR A 6 16.36 29.35 -2.55
C THR A 6 15.95 28.74 -1.20
N PRO A 7 15.40 29.52 -0.26
CA PRO A 7 14.93 29.03 1.04
C PRO A 7 13.95 27.85 0.91
N GLU A 8 13.18 27.83 -0.13
CA GLU A 8 12.20 26.78 -0.45
C GLU A 8 12.86 25.46 -0.87
N LYS A 9 13.92 25.51 -1.69
CA LYS A 9 14.73 24.32 -2.02
C LYS A 9 15.45 23.77 -0.79
N ARG A 10 15.94 24.63 0.12
CA ARG A 10 16.54 24.19 1.39
C ARG A 10 15.51 23.56 2.32
N ARG A 11 14.28 24.09 2.36
CA ARG A 11 13.17 23.51 3.13
C ARG A 11 12.75 22.15 2.58
N GLN A 12 12.62 22.02 1.26
CA GLN A 12 12.34 20.75 0.60
C GLN A 12 13.47 19.73 0.81
N GLN A 13 14.74 20.13 0.70
CA GLN A 13 15.88 19.22 0.99
C GLN A 13 15.94 18.80 2.45
N ARG A 14 15.58 19.67 3.41
CA ARG A 14 15.48 19.29 4.83
C ARG A 14 14.32 18.33 5.10
N LEU A 15 13.20 18.51 4.43
CA LEU A 15 12.06 17.60 4.50
C LEU A 15 12.40 16.24 3.87
N PHE A 16 13.12 16.24 2.74
CA PHE A 16 13.62 15.02 2.10
C PHE A 16 14.65 14.28 2.98
N LYS A 17 15.60 14.97 3.59
CA LYS A 17 16.56 14.35 4.53
C LYS A 17 15.89 13.77 5.77
N LYS A 18 14.84 14.42 6.32
CA LYS A 18 14.07 13.89 7.45
C LYS A 18 13.17 12.72 7.07
N ALA A 19 12.65 12.68 5.83
CA ALA A 19 11.79 11.61 5.36
C ALA A 19 12.56 10.30 5.05
N ASN A 20 13.89 10.37 4.92
CA ASN A 20 14.73 9.22 4.59
C ASN A 20 15.45 8.61 5.81
N VAL A 21 15.08 8.96 7.03
CA VAL A 21 15.65 8.34 8.22
C VAL A 21 14.77 7.16 8.61
N ASP A 22 15.29 5.96 8.53
CA ASP A 22 14.60 4.70 8.80
C ASP A 22 13.91 4.63 10.17
N GLU A 23 14.43 5.36 11.16
CA GLU A 23 13.80 5.51 12.47
C GLU A 23 12.32 5.94 12.43
N TYR A 24 11.90 6.64 11.36
CA TYR A 24 10.51 7.08 11.18
C TYR A 24 9.64 6.07 10.42
N HIS A 25 10.24 5.03 9.85
CA HIS A 25 9.53 4.03 9.03
C HIS A 25 9.07 2.81 9.83
N HIS A 26 9.60 2.63 11.04
CA HIS A 26 9.22 1.55 11.96
C HIS A 26 9.27 0.16 11.31
N PRO A 27 10.39 -0.23 10.68
CA PRO A 27 10.49 -1.50 9.98
C PRO A 27 10.24 -2.69 10.93
N ASP A 28 10.76 -2.64 12.15
CA ASP A 28 10.63 -3.74 13.12
C ASP A 28 9.16 -4.03 13.47
N GLU A 29 8.37 -2.98 13.74
CA GLU A 29 6.95 -3.15 14.06
C GLU A 29 6.14 -3.64 12.87
N LYS A 30 6.54 -3.26 11.64
CA LYS A 30 5.91 -3.75 10.40
C LYS A 30 6.25 -5.22 10.16
N ILE A 31 7.53 -5.60 10.34
CA ILE A 31 7.99 -6.99 10.23
C ILE A 31 7.30 -7.86 11.27
N GLU A 32 7.22 -7.41 12.52
CA GLU A 32 6.49 -8.13 13.56
C GLU A 32 5.01 -8.39 13.18
N GLN A 33 4.36 -7.43 12.51
CA GLN A 33 3.03 -7.66 11.99
C GLN A 33 3.01 -8.75 10.92
N LEU A 34 3.94 -8.73 9.96
CA LEU A 34 4.04 -9.76 8.92
C LEU A 34 4.31 -11.15 9.52
N GLU A 35 5.16 -11.23 10.55
CA GLU A 35 5.43 -12.49 11.26
C GLU A 35 4.17 -13.08 11.90
N ARG A 36 3.30 -12.24 12.46
CA ARG A 36 2.03 -12.71 13.05
C ARG A 36 1.04 -13.23 12.00
N LEU A 37 1.20 -12.85 10.74
CA LEU A 37 0.36 -13.33 9.65
C LEU A 37 0.80 -14.68 9.08
N ARG A 38 1.93 -15.26 9.53
CA ARG A 38 2.42 -16.57 9.07
C ARG A 38 1.39 -17.71 9.15
N PRO A 39 0.50 -17.78 10.15
CA PRO A 39 -0.52 -18.83 10.18
C PRO A 39 -1.55 -18.74 9.05
N LEU A 40 -1.68 -17.55 8.42
CA LEU A 40 -2.68 -17.29 7.38
C LEU A 40 -2.12 -17.44 5.97
N ILE A 41 -0.80 -17.30 5.81
CA ILE A 41 -0.16 -17.22 4.50
C ILE A 41 1.17 -17.96 4.46
N GLU A 42 1.33 -18.79 3.44
CA GLU A 42 2.58 -19.52 3.21
C GLU A 42 3.54 -18.62 2.39
N TYR A 43 4.26 -17.76 3.08
CA TYR A 43 5.14 -16.74 2.46
C TYR A 43 6.10 -17.33 1.42
N GLY A 44 6.71 -18.48 1.66
CA GLY A 44 7.67 -19.10 0.74
C GLY A 44 7.12 -19.42 -0.67
N LYS A 45 5.80 -19.36 -0.84
CA LYS A 45 5.15 -19.52 -2.15
C LYS A 45 4.68 -18.21 -2.78
N CYS A 46 4.75 -17.11 -2.03
CA CYS A 46 4.17 -15.84 -2.41
C CYS A 46 5.08 -15.03 -3.34
N GLU A 47 4.46 -14.37 -4.31
CA GLU A 47 5.03 -13.28 -5.10
C GLU A 47 4.52 -11.96 -4.56
N VAL A 48 5.43 -11.07 -4.22
CA VAL A 48 5.16 -9.81 -3.51
C VAL A 48 5.42 -8.62 -4.41
N LEU A 49 4.51 -7.65 -4.42
CA LEU A 49 4.75 -6.30 -4.91
C LEU A 49 4.88 -5.37 -3.70
N GLU A 50 6.05 -4.79 -3.51
CA GLU A 50 6.30 -3.81 -2.47
C GLU A 50 6.36 -2.42 -3.10
N VAL A 51 5.34 -1.61 -2.82
CA VAL A 51 5.23 -0.24 -3.33
C VAL A 51 5.82 0.70 -2.28
N PHE A 52 6.80 1.51 -2.69
CA PHE A 52 7.59 2.39 -1.82
C PHE A 52 8.59 1.66 -0.91
N ALA A 53 9.35 0.75 -1.47
CA ALA A 53 10.36 -0.05 -0.76
C ALA A 53 11.40 0.76 0.06
N GLY A 54 11.48 2.08 -0.15
CA GLY A 54 12.35 2.96 0.63
C GLY A 54 13.81 2.56 0.57
N GLN A 55 14.42 2.32 1.72
CA GLN A 55 15.81 1.84 1.85
C GLN A 55 15.93 0.31 1.79
N GLY A 56 14.81 -0.41 1.71
CA GLY A 56 14.82 -1.84 1.47
C GLY A 56 14.66 -2.74 2.71
N ASN A 57 14.40 -2.21 3.89
CA ASN A 57 14.28 -3.02 5.10
C ASN A 57 13.17 -4.07 5.04
N LEU A 58 12.00 -3.70 4.51
CA LEU A 58 10.94 -4.66 4.26
C LEU A 58 11.26 -5.55 3.05
N THR A 59 11.92 -5.00 2.03
CA THR A 59 12.40 -5.75 0.87
C THR A 59 13.29 -6.90 1.30
N GLU A 60 14.30 -6.65 2.15
CA GLU A 60 15.20 -7.68 2.67
C GLU A 60 14.43 -8.79 3.41
N TRP A 61 13.45 -8.41 4.23
CA TRP A 61 12.60 -9.39 4.89
C TRP A 61 11.78 -10.21 3.89
N TYR A 62 11.17 -9.56 2.90
CA TYR A 62 10.41 -10.26 1.85
C TYR A 62 11.31 -11.18 1.01
N GLU A 63 12.51 -10.73 0.62
CA GLU A 63 13.48 -11.55 -0.14
C GLU A 63 13.87 -12.82 0.61
N ALA A 64 14.07 -12.70 1.93
CA ALA A 64 14.43 -13.84 2.77
C ALA A 64 13.27 -14.83 3.00
N ASN A 65 12.03 -14.40 2.90
CA ASN A 65 10.87 -15.17 3.35
C ASN A 65 9.89 -15.55 2.23
N THR A 66 9.98 -14.94 1.04
CA THR A 66 9.01 -15.16 -0.03
C THR A 66 9.67 -15.76 -1.29
N LYS A 67 8.84 -16.27 -2.20
CA LYS A 67 9.32 -16.82 -3.47
C LYS A 67 9.99 -15.74 -4.33
N ARG A 68 9.41 -14.54 -4.33
CA ARG A 68 9.87 -13.42 -5.14
C ARG A 68 9.30 -12.12 -4.63
N VAL A 69 10.12 -11.08 -4.57
CA VAL A 69 9.66 -9.70 -4.36
C VAL A 69 9.93 -8.84 -5.60
N THR A 70 9.02 -7.90 -5.86
CA THR A 70 9.17 -6.83 -6.86
C THR A 70 9.14 -5.52 -6.10
N PRO A 71 10.30 -5.01 -5.68
CA PRO A 71 10.35 -3.76 -4.93
C PRO A 71 10.24 -2.57 -5.89
N MET A 72 9.45 -1.58 -5.49
CA MET A 72 9.34 -0.31 -6.19
C MET A 72 9.79 0.80 -5.29
N SER A 73 10.87 1.48 -5.63
CA SER A 73 11.32 2.66 -4.93
C SER A 73 11.61 3.79 -5.91
N ARG A 74 11.53 5.03 -5.43
CA ARG A 74 11.88 6.19 -6.24
C ARG A 74 13.33 6.16 -6.74
N GLN A 75 14.20 5.50 -5.99
CA GLN A 75 15.62 5.39 -6.33
C GLN A 75 15.87 4.36 -7.44
N THR A 76 15.09 3.27 -7.47
CA THR A 76 15.29 2.15 -8.40
C THR A 76 14.41 2.23 -9.62
N THR A 77 13.18 2.70 -9.48
CA THR A 77 12.17 2.69 -10.55
C THR A 77 11.68 4.08 -10.97
N GLY A 78 12.13 5.15 -10.28
CA GLY A 78 11.66 6.49 -10.55
C GLY A 78 10.28 6.79 -9.93
N ASP A 79 9.32 7.27 -10.73
CA ASP A 79 7.97 7.54 -10.25
C ASP A 79 7.19 6.22 -10.07
N SER A 80 6.92 5.86 -8.81
CA SER A 80 6.17 4.64 -8.46
C SER A 80 4.79 4.58 -9.11
N PHE A 81 4.19 5.73 -9.44
CA PHE A 81 2.90 5.77 -10.10
C PHE A 81 3.01 5.30 -11.56
N HIS A 82 4.01 5.73 -12.31
CA HIS A 82 4.24 5.24 -13.66
C HIS A 82 4.64 3.76 -13.66
N GLU A 83 5.50 3.37 -12.72
CA GLU A 83 5.99 2.00 -12.65
C GLU A 83 4.87 0.99 -12.35
N ILE A 84 3.92 1.32 -11.47
CA ILE A 84 2.81 0.41 -11.17
C ILE A 84 1.94 0.14 -12.41
N TYR A 85 1.72 1.16 -13.26
CA TYR A 85 0.99 1.00 -14.51
C TYR A 85 1.77 0.15 -15.52
N ARG A 86 3.10 0.24 -15.55
CA ARG A 86 3.95 -0.62 -16.38
C ARG A 86 3.85 -2.08 -15.93
N ILE A 87 3.94 -2.35 -14.63
CA ILE A 87 3.79 -3.69 -14.05
C ILE A 87 2.40 -4.27 -14.36
N ARG A 88 1.36 -3.43 -14.27
CA ARG A 88 0.00 -3.80 -14.67
C ARG A 88 -0.10 -4.16 -16.15
N ALA A 89 0.52 -3.36 -17.04
CA ALA A 89 0.53 -3.63 -18.47
C ALA A 89 1.21 -4.97 -18.82
N ASP A 90 2.21 -5.37 -18.02
CA ASP A 90 2.86 -6.70 -18.10
C ASP A 90 1.96 -7.85 -17.59
N ARG A 91 0.73 -7.55 -17.12
CA ARG A 91 -0.24 -8.51 -16.57
C ARG A 91 0.30 -9.34 -15.40
N LYS A 92 1.29 -8.83 -14.67
CA LYS A 92 1.83 -9.50 -13.49
C LYS A 92 0.78 -9.56 -12.38
N LYS A 93 0.78 -10.68 -11.63
CA LYS A 93 -0.14 -10.94 -10.52
C LYS A 93 0.66 -11.29 -9.27
N PHE A 94 0.15 -10.84 -8.12
CA PHE A 94 0.84 -10.97 -6.84
C PHE A 94 -0.08 -11.60 -5.79
N ASP A 95 0.54 -12.36 -4.88
CA ASP A 95 -0.12 -12.92 -3.70
C ASP A 95 -0.19 -11.88 -2.58
N ILE A 96 0.79 -10.96 -2.53
CA ILE A 96 0.86 -9.89 -1.56
C ILE A 96 1.16 -8.58 -2.30
N ILE A 97 0.38 -7.54 -1.98
CA ILE A 97 0.67 -6.17 -2.40
C ILE A 97 0.79 -5.32 -1.13
N ASP A 98 2.00 -4.79 -0.89
CA ASP A 98 2.30 -3.94 0.26
C ASP A 98 2.50 -2.49 -0.20
N ILE A 99 1.61 -1.58 0.23
CA ILE A 99 1.66 -0.17 -0.12
C ILE A 99 2.13 0.61 1.11
N ASP A 100 3.43 0.77 1.25
CA ASP A 100 4.05 1.51 2.36
C ASP A 100 4.27 2.99 1.99
N SER A 101 3.19 3.70 1.68
CA SER A 101 3.28 5.06 1.16
C SER A 101 3.65 6.09 2.22
N TYR A 102 4.51 7.03 1.85
CA TYR A 102 4.84 8.23 2.65
C TYR A 102 3.70 9.26 2.72
N GLY A 103 2.62 9.00 2.04
CA GLY A 103 1.48 9.88 1.93
C GLY A 103 0.20 9.06 1.90
N TYR A 104 -0.58 9.29 0.84
CA TYR A 104 -1.87 8.68 0.68
C TYR A 104 -1.78 7.50 -0.29
N PRO A 105 -2.09 6.27 0.15
CA PRO A 105 -2.05 5.09 -0.72
C PRO A 105 -3.18 5.06 -1.76
N SER A 106 -4.21 5.90 -1.59
CA SER A 106 -5.45 5.86 -2.38
C SER A 106 -5.27 5.93 -3.89
N ARG A 107 -4.27 6.65 -4.36
CA ARG A 107 -3.98 6.76 -5.80
C ARG A 107 -3.61 5.44 -6.46
N PHE A 108 -3.21 4.44 -5.67
CA PHE A 108 -2.85 3.10 -6.15
C PHE A 108 -4.03 2.11 -6.10
N PHE A 109 -5.06 2.40 -5.32
CA PHE A 109 -6.18 1.48 -5.13
C PHE A 109 -6.86 1.03 -6.43
N PRO A 110 -7.10 1.90 -7.43
CA PRO A 110 -7.74 1.46 -8.67
C PRO A 110 -6.94 0.40 -9.44
N VAL A 111 -5.63 0.37 -9.26
CA VAL A 111 -4.72 -0.48 -10.06
C VAL A 111 -4.41 -1.79 -9.35
N VAL A 112 -4.34 -1.77 -8.00
CA VAL A 112 -3.84 -2.94 -7.24
C VAL A 112 -4.75 -4.15 -7.36
N PHE A 113 -6.07 -3.96 -7.43
CA PHE A 113 -7.02 -5.07 -7.55
C PHE A 113 -6.82 -5.86 -8.84
N GLU A 114 -6.50 -5.18 -9.94
CA GLU A 114 -6.20 -5.84 -11.21
C GLU A 114 -4.92 -6.68 -11.18
N MET A 115 -4.03 -6.43 -10.22
CA MET A 115 -2.76 -7.15 -10.07
C MET A 115 -2.79 -8.24 -8.99
N MET A 116 -3.93 -8.46 -8.36
CA MET A 116 -4.10 -9.52 -7.36
C MET A 116 -4.32 -10.89 -8.01
N LYS A 117 -3.79 -11.94 -7.39
CA LYS A 117 -4.16 -13.32 -7.63
C LYS A 117 -5.54 -13.62 -7.01
N ASP A 118 -6.08 -14.82 -7.22
CA ASP A 118 -7.42 -15.21 -6.77
C ASP A 118 -7.58 -15.14 -5.23
N ARG A 119 -6.49 -15.34 -4.51
CA ARG A 119 -6.38 -15.09 -3.07
C ARG A 119 -5.14 -14.26 -2.85
N ALA A 120 -5.33 -13.07 -2.32
CA ALA A 120 -4.24 -12.14 -2.12
C ALA A 120 -4.38 -11.41 -0.78
N MET A 121 -3.27 -10.88 -0.31
CA MET A 121 -3.20 -10.00 0.84
C MET A 121 -2.84 -8.58 0.37
N LEU A 122 -3.62 -7.59 0.79
CA LEU A 122 -3.31 -6.19 0.59
C LEU A 122 -2.91 -5.58 1.93
N VAL A 123 -1.69 -5.06 1.99
CA VAL A 123 -1.18 -4.35 3.17
C VAL A 123 -1.06 -2.87 2.84
N ILE A 124 -1.59 -2.01 3.69
CA ILE A 124 -1.62 -0.57 3.45
C ILE A 124 -1.11 0.16 4.68
N THR A 125 -0.13 1.02 4.48
CA THR A 125 0.27 2.02 5.46
C THR A 125 -0.51 3.30 5.22
N PHE A 126 -1.31 3.69 6.20
CA PHE A 126 -2.19 4.84 6.14
C PHE A 126 -1.81 5.85 7.23
N PRO A 127 -1.53 7.11 6.91
CA PRO A 127 -1.16 8.09 7.91
C PRO A 127 -2.34 8.45 8.82
N VAL A 128 -2.08 8.60 10.11
CA VAL A 128 -3.02 9.25 11.02
C VAL A 128 -3.21 10.70 10.57
N VAL A 129 -4.45 11.12 10.43
CA VAL A 129 -4.82 12.45 9.90
C VAL A 129 -4.10 13.57 10.62
N GLY A 130 -3.59 14.54 9.87
CA GLY A 130 -2.75 15.62 10.30
C GLY A 130 -1.28 15.49 9.90
N VAL A 131 -0.78 14.25 9.65
CA VAL A 131 0.59 14.01 9.18
C VAL A 131 0.67 14.06 7.64
N ALA A 132 -0.41 13.72 6.97
CA ALA A 132 -0.48 13.70 5.50
C ALA A 132 -0.28 15.08 4.87
N CYS A 133 -0.71 16.14 5.53
CA CYS A 133 -0.51 17.52 5.08
C CYS A 133 0.98 17.92 4.96
N LEU A 134 1.88 17.19 5.62
CA LEU A 134 3.32 17.43 5.54
C LEU A 134 3.92 17.05 4.17
N ASN A 135 3.23 16.23 3.39
CA ASN A 135 3.68 15.72 2.10
C ASN A 135 2.95 16.36 0.90
N GLY A 136 2.35 17.54 1.09
CA GLY A 136 1.64 18.27 0.02
C GLY A 136 0.26 17.69 -0.31
N ILE A 137 -0.26 16.75 0.48
CA ILE A 137 -1.61 16.24 0.35
C ILE A 137 -2.52 17.17 1.14
N THR A 138 -3.48 17.76 0.48
CA THR A 138 -4.45 18.69 1.07
C THR A 138 -5.69 17.95 1.56
N GLU A 139 -6.45 18.58 2.48
CA GLU A 139 -7.75 18.07 2.90
C GLU A 139 -8.69 17.82 1.71
N GLN A 140 -8.56 18.60 0.64
CA GLN A 140 -9.36 18.43 -0.56
C GLN A 140 -9.12 17.07 -1.25
N HIS A 141 -7.89 16.54 -1.23
CA HIS A 141 -7.63 15.17 -1.73
C HIS A 141 -8.40 14.12 -0.92
N PHE A 142 -8.52 14.33 0.39
CA PHE A 142 -9.26 13.43 1.25
C PHE A 142 -10.77 13.51 0.99
N ILE A 143 -11.30 14.71 0.90
CA ILE A 143 -12.72 14.95 0.59
C ILE A 143 -13.06 14.33 -0.76
N ASN A 144 -12.23 14.56 -1.78
CA ASN A 144 -12.49 14.07 -3.12
C ASN A 144 -12.49 12.54 -3.22
N PHE A 145 -11.60 11.88 -2.46
CA PHE A 145 -11.44 10.43 -2.53
C PHE A 145 -12.27 9.70 -1.48
N TYR A 146 -12.25 10.16 -0.22
CA TYR A 146 -12.91 9.50 0.90
C TYR A 146 -14.21 10.16 1.32
N ARG A 147 -14.59 11.27 0.69
CA ARG A 147 -15.74 12.10 1.09
C ARG A 147 -15.66 12.58 2.54
N SER A 148 -14.46 12.64 3.08
CA SER A 148 -14.14 13.08 4.44
C SER A 148 -12.83 13.82 4.46
N ALA A 149 -12.78 14.98 5.17
CA ALA A 149 -11.53 15.71 5.41
C ALA A 149 -10.59 14.93 6.35
N ARG A 150 -11.15 14.00 7.14
CA ARG A 150 -10.42 13.19 8.11
C ARG A 150 -10.88 11.73 8.01
N PRO A 151 -10.46 11.02 6.96
CA PRO A 151 -10.90 9.65 6.74
C PRO A 151 -10.47 8.74 7.90
N THR A 152 -11.40 7.92 8.30
CA THR A 152 -11.24 6.89 9.32
C THR A 152 -10.81 5.56 8.69
N ILE A 153 -10.47 4.58 9.53
CA ILE A 153 -10.25 3.19 9.09
C ILE A 153 -11.49 2.66 8.37
N GLY A 154 -12.68 3.01 8.86
CA GLY A 154 -13.95 2.63 8.23
C GLY A 154 -14.10 3.19 6.81
N ASP A 155 -13.75 4.46 6.60
CA ASP A 155 -13.82 5.10 5.28
C ASP A 155 -12.85 4.42 4.29
N VAL A 156 -11.63 4.10 4.72
CA VAL A 156 -10.64 3.38 3.90
C VAL A 156 -11.16 1.98 3.57
N THR A 157 -11.68 1.27 4.56
CA THR A 157 -12.23 -0.08 4.39
C THR A 157 -13.41 -0.07 3.42
N GLY A 158 -14.35 0.86 3.59
CA GLY A 158 -15.51 0.99 2.71
C GLY A 158 -15.11 1.21 1.25
N ILE A 159 -14.19 2.14 1.00
CA ILE A 159 -13.72 2.41 -0.37
C ILE A 159 -13.01 1.20 -0.98
N LEU A 160 -12.17 0.51 -0.23
CA LEU A 160 -11.49 -0.70 -0.73
C LEU A 160 -12.49 -1.82 -1.02
N THR A 161 -13.51 -1.97 -0.19
CA THR A 161 -14.59 -2.94 -0.41
C THR A 161 -15.36 -2.60 -1.69
N ASP A 162 -15.76 -1.35 -1.88
CA ASP A 162 -16.49 -0.90 -3.08
C ASP A 162 -15.64 -1.08 -4.35
N MET A 163 -14.35 -0.76 -4.28
CA MET A 163 -13.44 -0.95 -5.42
C MET A 163 -13.21 -2.44 -5.72
N GLY A 164 -13.02 -3.25 -4.68
CA GLY A 164 -12.87 -4.69 -4.84
C GLY A 164 -14.08 -5.33 -5.49
N LEU A 165 -15.30 -4.95 -5.08
CA LEU A 165 -16.54 -5.45 -5.66
C LEU A 165 -16.65 -5.15 -7.16
N ARG A 166 -16.16 -4.01 -7.63
CA ARG A 166 -16.13 -3.67 -9.07
C ARG A 166 -15.23 -4.61 -9.87
N GLU A 167 -14.22 -5.16 -9.24
CA GLU A 167 -13.27 -6.12 -9.82
C GLU A 167 -13.59 -7.58 -9.46
N TRP A 168 -14.78 -7.83 -8.93
CA TRP A 168 -15.21 -9.15 -8.46
C TRP A 168 -14.31 -9.73 -7.39
N ILE A 169 -13.78 -8.87 -6.50
CA ILE A 169 -12.93 -9.24 -5.39
C ILE A 169 -13.62 -8.87 -4.09
N GLN A 170 -13.88 -9.88 -3.26
CA GLN A 170 -14.29 -9.68 -1.88
C GLN A 170 -13.08 -9.19 -1.07
N VAL A 171 -13.25 -8.07 -0.38
CA VAL A 171 -12.22 -7.45 0.46
C VAL A 171 -12.69 -7.47 1.91
N SER A 172 -11.90 -8.03 2.79
CA SER A 172 -12.18 -8.07 4.22
C SER A 172 -10.99 -7.53 5.03
N LEU A 173 -11.25 -6.58 5.91
CA LEU A 173 -10.25 -6.09 6.85
C LEU A 173 -9.95 -7.19 7.86
N HIS A 174 -8.70 -7.62 7.95
CA HIS A 174 -8.24 -8.66 8.84
C HIS A 174 -7.60 -8.10 10.11
N GLU A 175 -6.67 -7.15 9.95
CA GLU A 175 -5.93 -6.58 11.08
C GLU A 175 -5.69 -5.09 10.86
N VAL A 176 -5.72 -4.32 11.95
CA VAL A 176 -5.26 -2.95 12.01
C VAL A 176 -4.27 -2.81 13.13
N ARG A 177 -3.07 -2.34 12.83
CA ARG A 177 -2.07 -1.98 13.82
C ARG A 177 -1.80 -0.50 13.77
N LYS A 178 -1.90 0.19 14.90
CA LYS A 178 -1.44 1.56 15.05
C LYS A 178 0.03 1.54 15.41
N ILE A 179 0.85 2.13 14.56
CA ILE A 179 2.29 2.30 14.77
C ILE A 179 2.55 3.80 14.79
N LYS A 180 2.69 4.37 15.98
CA LYS A 180 2.88 5.82 16.20
C LYS A 180 1.85 6.69 15.42
N ARG A 181 2.25 7.24 14.28
CA ARG A 181 1.44 8.17 13.47
C ARG A 181 0.89 7.54 12.18
N ILE A 182 0.94 6.22 12.09
CA ILE A 182 0.39 5.47 10.96
C ILE A 182 -0.52 4.34 11.46
N TYR A 183 -1.47 3.98 10.61
CA TYR A 183 -2.19 2.72 10.70
C TYR A 183 -1.64 1.80 9.61
N ARG A 184 -1.25 0.60 10.01
CA ARG A 184 -0.93 -0.45 9.05
C ARG A 184 -2.09 -1.43 9.05
N MET A 185 -2.76 -1.52 7.91
CA MET A 185 -3.97 -2.30 7.72
C MET A 185 -3.70 -3.47 6.80
N VAL A 186 -4.21 -4.63 7.17
CA VAL A 186 -4.11 -5.86 6.39
C VAL A 186 -5.50 -6.27 5.94
N PHE A 187 -5.66 -6.45 4.64
CA PHE A 187 -6.89 -6.92 4.02
C PHE A 187 -6.65 -8.26 3.36
N LEU A 188 -7.60 -9.18 3.55
CA LEU A 188 -7.67 -10.43 2.80
C LEU A 188 -8.61 -10.21 1.61
N CYS A 189 -8.09 -10.52 0.42
CA CYS A 189 -8.77 -10.31 -0.85
C CYS A 189 -9.00 -11.66 -1.51
N ARG A 190 -10.24 -11.94 -1.90
CA ARG A 190 -10.62 -13.17 -2.57
C ARG A 190 -11.43 -12.85 -3.83
N LYS A 191 -10.97 -13.34 -4.98
CA LYS A 191 -11.69 -13.22 -6.23
C LYS A 191 -12.91 -14.15 -6.23
N GLU A 192 -14.06 -13.59 -6.50
CA GLU A 192 -15.29 -14.38 -6.64
C GLU A 192 -15.31 -15.05 -8.02
N LYS A 193 -15.66 -16.32 -8.04
CA LYS A 193 -15.83 -17.04 -9.30
C LYS A 193 -17.22 -16.72 -9.85
N ALA A 194 -17.33 -16.39 -11.12
CA ALA A 194 -18.60 -16.07 -11.79
C ALA A 194 -19.68 -17.16 -11.63
N THR A 195 -19.29 -18.41 -11.35
CA THR A 195 -20.18 -19.53 -11.11
C THR A 195 -20.97 -19.47 -9.80
N GLU A 196 -20.53 -18.70 -8.82
CA GLU A 196 -21.24 -18.56 -7.53
C GLU A 196 -22.49 -17.67 -7.66
N PHE A 197 -22.52 -16.74 -8.63
CA PHE A 197 -23.67 -15.87 -8.88
C PHE A 197 -24.80 -16.52 -9.70
N CYS A 198 -24.51 -17.57 -10.47
CA CYS A 198 -25.53 -18.24 -11.27
C CYS A 198 -26.44 -19.17 -10.45
N ASN A 199 -26.05 -19.53 -9.24
CA ASN A 199 -26.80 -20.49 -8.42
C ASN A 199 -27.90 -19.85 -7.52
N VAL A 200 -28.02 -18.51 -7.48
CA VAL A 200 -29.04 -17.82 -6.68
C VAL A 200 -30.41 -17.75 -7.38
N LYS A 201 -30.54 -18.15 -8.65
CA LYS A 201 -31.80 -18.03 -9.43
C LYS A 201 -32.72 -19.24 -9.40
N ASN A 202 -32.39 -20.30 -8.67
CA ASN A 202 -33.24 -21.54 -8.64
C ASN A 202 -33.52 -22.04 -7.21
N GLN A 203 -33.80 -21.16 -6.28
CA GLN A 203 -34.44 -21.52 -4.99
C GLN A 203 -35.72 -20.72 -4.80
#